data_466bf4d457e2c8b590516ef8e4b26dc3
#
_entry.id   466bf4d457e2c8b590516ef8e4b26dc3
#
_cell.length_a   1.000
_cell.length_b   1.000
_cell.length_c   1.000
_cell.angle_alpha   90.00
_cell.angle_beta   90.00
_cell.angle_gamma   90.00
#
_symmetry.space_group_name_H-M   'P 1'
#
loop_
_entity.id
_entity.type
_entity.pdbx_description
1 polymer ?
#
loop_
_entity_poly.entity_id
_entity_poly.type
_entity_poly.pdbx_seq_one_letter_code
_entity_poly.pdbx_strand_id
1 'polypeptide(L)'
;MSSGTAELLESNDEWFSRRVWAVSGNKVVTPSGGTALPTTTLARRIYRPLSAQEIADVVKSLPATTPIACVGGGHESSNAAVLANSDAVILDMARLKSIDFHHDGESKLVTVGAGVVFRELVEALKHNQGALPVGTGASVGVVGYLVNGGLSGYFSRRLGLLGQRVVKLTVVTPSGDIRVLTAEDELFVAMLGAGSARGIVVDATIRVEHESAVQSAEQRVIAFETRAQAVEFSRGAVRFMRDRVLPNESVSMELVVTGTKALVATVVFYDSFHGSAAEFVKPLEDLAASMKLPVVASARWGSWYEAAAALWPVIAGIKGNPIAMLQHCMGTTGIPDDRILDFVCNTVVAQAPLNEAAFSLVEIRSLGGAALSGTRIPTGNCHHTFFVDVITQYDAKDKTGDERQAIVDLTNLVVDQAREVDGLAVDFSGTHSQPDDVDRSASSSVIFGTEAMAEDVKALKKKTDPNNRLRFHPFAKFL
;
A
#
# COMPACT_ATOMS: atom_id res chain seq x y z
N MET A 1 -26.33 0.18 -29.05
CA MET A 1 -25.82 0.26 -27.68
C MET A 1 -26.12 1.67 -27.19
N SER A 2 -26.97 1.84 -26.18
CA SER A 2 -27.33 3.16 -25.66
C SER A 2 -26.06 3.80 -25.09
N SER A 3 -25.73 5.01 -25.55
CA SER A 3 -24.74 5.87 -24.92
C SER A 3 -25.28 6.26 -23.53
N GLY A 4 -25.04 5.42 -22.54
CA GLY A 4 -25.35 5.75 -21.15
C GLY A 4 -24.47 6.91 -20.72
N THR A 5 -25.04 7.91 -20.07
CA THR A 5 -24.28 8.93 -19.36
C THR A 5 -23.89 8.37 -18.00
N ALA A 6 -22.63 8.63 -17.57
CA ALA A 6 -22.18 8.23 -16.23
C ALA A 6 -23.14 8.77 -15.16
N GLU A 7 -23.48 7.93 -14.19
CA GLU A 7 -24.31 8.33 -13.06
C GLU A 7 -23.66 9.49 -12.31
N LEU A 8 -24.41 10.54 -12.06
CA LEU A 8 -23.99 11.70 -11.29
C LEU A 8 -24.56 11.59 -9.87
N LEU A 9 -23.68 11.65 -8.88
CA LEU A 9 -24.04 11.71 -7.46
C LEU A 9 -23.75 13.10 -6.90
N GLU A 10 -24.56 13.50 -5.92
CA GLU A 10 -24.19 14.59 -5.02
C GLU A 10 -23.22 14.07 -3.96
N SER A 11 -22.25 14.91 -3.56
CA SER A 11 -21.37 14.56 -2.45
C SER A 11 -22.17 14.56 -1.15
N ASN A 12 -22.06 13.47 -0.39
CA ASN A 12 -22.71 13.33 0.89
C ASN A 12 -21.88 12.46 1.83
N ASP A 13 -22.21 12.50 3.12
CA ASP A 13 -21.50 11.78 4.17
C ASP A 13 -21.56 10.26 3.96
N GLU A 14 -22.63 9.74 3.38
CA GLU A 14 -22.79 8.32 3.10
C GLU A 14 -21.82 7.85 2.02
N TRP A 15 -21.68 8.60 0.91
CA TRP A 15 -20.68 8.28 -0.12
C TRP A 15 -19.27 8.34 0.48
N PHE A 16 -18.97 9.40 1.22
CA PHE A 16 -17.67 9.61 1.83
C PHE A 16 -17.30 8.45 2.77
N SER A 17 -18.17 8.09 3.71
CA SER A 17 -17.93 7.03 4.68
C SER A 17 -17.72 5.65 4.03
N ARG A 18 -18.40 5.37 2.92
CA ARG A 18 -18.22 4.12 2.15
C ARG A 18 -16.92 4.06 1.38
N ARG A 19 -16.32 5.20 1.06
CA ARG A 19 -15.15 5.28 0.17
C ARG A 19 -13.85 5.57 0.89
N VAL A 20 -13.89 6.18 2.06
CA VAL A 20 -12.68 6.49 2.83
C VAL A 20 -12.26 5.29 3.67
N TRP A 21 -10.95 4.99 3.67
CA TRP A 21 -10.37 3.96 4.52
C TRP A 21 -10.09 4.48 5.93
N ALA A 22 -9.32 5.56 6.01
CA ALA A 22 -8.97 6.27 7.22
C ALA A 22 -8.69 7.73 6.85
N VAL A 23 -8.69 8.62 7.81
CA VAL A 23 -8.34 10.03 7.60
C VAL A 23 -6.90 10.25 8.03
N SER A 24 -6.11 10.97 7.24
CA SER A 24 -4.74 11.35 7.61
C SER A 24 -4.72 12.04 8.98
N GLY A 25 -3.87 11.56 9.90
CA GLY A 25 -3.75 12.08 11.26
C GLY A 25 -3.46 13.58 11.28
N ASN A 26 -2.68 14.07 10.32
CA ASN A 26 -2.35 15.50 10.18
C ASN A 26 -3.55 16.35 9.73
N LYS A 27 -4.53 15.76 9.04
CA LYS A 27 -5.78 16.47 8.70
C LYS A 27 -6.78 16.54 9.84
N VAL A 28 -6.54 15.77 10.89
CA VAL A 28 -7.36 15.78 12.13
C VAL A 28 -6.81 16.78 13.14
N VAL A 29 -5.50 16.99 13.14
CA VAL A 29 -4.82 17.94 14.03
C VAL A 29 -4.56 19.22 13.25
N THR A 30 -5.25 20.30 13.60
CA THR A 30 -5.00 21.61 13.00
C THR A 30 -4.06 22.44 13.88
N PRO A 31 -3.26 23.37 13.32
CA PRO A 31 -2.39 24.26 14.07
C PRO A 31 -3.12 25.09 15.15
N SER A 32 -4.44 25.27 15.00
CA SER A 32 -5.32 25.96 15.95
C SER A 32 -5.92 25.02 17.01
N GLY A 33 -5.53 23.72 17.03
CA GLY A 33 -6.10 22.72 17.93
C GLY A 33 -7.54 22.32 17.59
N GLY A 34 -8.07 22.75 16.46
CA GLY A 34 -9.39 22.36 15.98
C GLY A 34 -9.41 20.91 15.51
N THR A 35 -10.48 20.17 15.82
CA THR A 35 -10.53 18.72 15.63
C THR A 35 -11.85 18.30 14.98
N ALA A 36 -12.03 18.66 13.73
CA ALA A 36 -13.12 18.08 12.94
C ALA A 36 -12.53 17.06 11.97
N LEU A 37 -12.94 15.80 12.14
CA LEU A 37 -12.73 14.80 11.08
C LEU A 37 -13.50 15.26 9.83
N PRO A 38 -12.89 15.24 8.64
CA PRO A 38 -13.66 15.41 7.43
C PRO A 38 -14.71 14.30 7.36
N THR A 39 -15.95 14.65 7.16
CA THR A 39 -17.07 13.71 7.00
C THR A 39 -17.58 13.66 5.56
N THR A 40 -17.15 14.62 4.73
CA THR A 40 -17.56 14.72 3.33
C THR A 40 -16.41 15.22 2.44
N THR A 41 -16.52 15.00 1.14
CA THR A 41 -15.61 15.62 0.15
C THR A 41 -16.09 17.05 -0.20
N LEU A 42 -15.14 17.92 -0.55
CA LEU A 42 -15.45 19.24 -1.08
C LEU A 42 -15.76 19.24 -2.58
N ALA A 43 -15.46 18.15 -3.29
CA ALA A 43 -15.70 18.02 -4.71
C ALA A 43 -17.21 18.20 -5.02
N ARG A 44 -17.51 19.04 -6.02
CA ARG A 44 -18.91 19.39 -6.36
C ARG A 44 -19.68 18.27 -7.06
N ARG A 45 -18.96 17.39 -7.79
CA ARG A 45 -19.56 16.35 -8.63
C ARG A 45 -18.82 15.05 -8.49
N ILE A 46 -19.58 13.98 -8.38
CA ILE A 46 -19.09 12.62 -8.34
C ILE A 46 -19.76 11.85 -9.47
N TYR A 47 -18.99 11.42 -10.46
CA TYR A 47 -19.45 10.58 -11.55
C TYR A 47 -19.10 9.12 -11.30
N ARG A 48 -20.03 8.21 -11.58
CA ARG A 48 -19.83 6.75 -11.46
C ARG A 48 -19.96 6.08 -12.83
N PRO A 49 -18.86 6.05 -13.61
CA PRO A 49 -18.87 5.47 -14.96
C PRO A 49 -18.94 3.94 -14.92
N LEU A 50 -19.49 3.37 -16.00
CA LEU A 50 -19.54 1.92 -16.31
C LEU A 50 -18.55 1.51 -17.42
N SER A 51 -17.98 2.45 -18.14
CA SER A 51 -17.13 2.18 -19.31
C SER A 51 -16.09 3.24 -19.55
N ALA A 52 -15.08 2.90 -20.35
CA ALA A 52 -14.08 3.85 -20.83
C ALA A 52 -14.71 5.02 -21.60
N GLN A 53 -15.79 4.73 -22.37
CA GLN A 53 -16.48 5.75 -23.14
C GLN A 53 -17.18 6.77 -22.23
N GLU A 54 -17.87 6.32 -21.18
CA GLU A 54 -18.50 7.23 -20.21
C GLU A 54 -17.46 8.11 -19.48
N ILE A 55 -16.29 7.56 -19.14
CA ILE A 55 -15.19 8.36 -18.59
C ILE A 55 -14.72 9.41 -19.60
N ALA A 56 -14.49 9.01 -20.85
CA ALA A 56 -14.05 9.89 -21.92
C ALA A 56 -15.05 11.03 -22.16
N ASP A 57 -16.35 10.72 -22.16
CA ASP A 57 -17.43 11.70 -22.37
C ASP A 57 -17.48 12.70 -21.20
N VAL A 58 -17.36 12.23 -19.95
CA VAL A 58 -17.25 13.11 -18.77
C VAL A 58 -16.04 14.03 -18.92
N VAL A 59 -14.85 13.46 -19.18
CA VAL A 59 -13.60 14.25 -19.31
C VAL A 59 -13.70 15.31 -20.39
N LYS A 60 -14.30 15.00 -21.56
CA LYS A 60 -14.50 15.93 -22.67
C LYS A 60 -15.56 16.99 -22.40
N SER A 61 -16.55 16.68 -21.57
CA SER A 61 -17.60 17.64 -21.19
C SER A 61 -17.16 18.72 -20.22
N LEU A 62 -16.02 18.51 -19.54
CA LEU A 62 -15.46 19.41 -18.53
C LEU A 62 -14.50 20.42 -19.16
N PRO A 63 -14.40 21.66 -18.65
CA PRO A 63 -13.33 22.58 -19.00
C PRO A 63 -11.96 21.91 -18.88
N ALA A 64 -11.05 22.22 -19.82
CA ALA A 64 -9.72 21.61 -19.90
C ALA A 64 -8.84 21.83 -18.65
N THR A 65 -9.20 22.78 -17.81
CA THR A 65 -8.51 23.10 -16.55
C THR A 65 -9.17 22.47 -15.31
N THR A 66 -10.33 21.81 -15.47
CA THR A 66 -11.04 21.19 -14.34
C THR A 66 -10.22 20.03 -13.78
N PRO A 67 -9.88 20.06 -12.49
CA PRO A 67 -9.17 18.95 -11.86
C PRO A 67 -10.05 17.71 -11.74
N ILE A 68 -9.43 16.55 -11.89
CA ILE A 68 -10.10 15.24 -11.84
C ILE A 68 -9.39 14.37 -10.80
N ALA A 69 -10.17 13.83 -9.88
CA ALA A 69 -9.74 12.86 -8.90
C ALA A 69 -10.35 11.48 -9.22
N CYS A 70 -9.58 10.40 -9.06
CA CYS A 70 -10.05 9.04 -9.29
C CYS A 70 -10.08 8.25 -7.99
N VAL A 71 -11.21 7.60 -7.67
CA VAL A 71 -11.38 6.79 -6.47
C VAL A 71 -11.70 5.34 -6.87
N GLY A 72 -10.74 4.44 -6.69
CA GLY A 72 -10.93 2.98 -6.80
C GLY A 72 -11.44 2.37 -5.50
N GLY A 73 -10.59 1.69 -4.73
CA GLY A 73 -10.92 1.14 -3.40
C GLY A 73 -11.05 2.17 -2.27
N GLY A 74 -10.51 3.38 -2.43
CA GLY A 74 -10.55 4.44 -1.41
C GLY A 74 -9.59 4.19 -0.23
N HIS A 75 -8.49 3.45 -0.43
CA HIS A 75 -7.49 3.11 0.58
C HIS A 75 -6.23 3.99 0.55
N GLU A 76 -6.27 5.06 -0.20
CA GLU A 76 -5.14 5.97 -0.29
C GLU A 76 -5.02 6.76 1.02
N SER A 77 -3.88 6.65 1.71
CA SER A 77 -3.67 7.16 3.06
C SER A 77 -3.60 8.69 3.15
N SER A 78 -3.16 9.37 2.09
CA SER A 78 -3.16 10.84 2.05
C SER A 78 -4.55 11.45 1.85
N ASN A 79 -5.53 10.64 1.44
CA ASN A 79 -6.88 11.07 1.09
C ASN A 79 -6.95 12.12 -0.05
N ALA A 80 -5.91 12.21 -0.87
CA ALA A 80 -5.80 13.25 -1.90
C ALA A 80 -7.02 13.26 -2.86
N ALA A 81 -7.44 12.08 -3.32
CA ALA A 81 -8.58 11.95 -4.23
C ALA A 81 -9.94 12.14 -3.53
N VAL A 82 -10.12 11.57 -2.34
CA VAL A 82 -11.40 11.60 -1.60
C VAL A 82 -11.66 13.00 -1.04
N LEU A 83 -10.61 13.74 -0.63
CA LEU A 83 -10.69 15.10 -0.11
C LEU A 83 -10.40 16.16 -1.19
N ALA A 84 -10.63 15.83 -2.47
CA ALA A 84 -10.48 16.78 -3.57
C ALA A 84 -11.26 18.07 -3.30
N ASN A 85 -10.71 19.21 -3.74
CA ASN A 85 -11.27 20.53 -3.48
C ASN A 85 -12.57 20.83 -4.28
N SER A 86 -13.20 21.96 -3.98
CA SER A 86 -14.50 22.36 -4.57
C SER A 86 -14.48 22.56 -6.10
N ASP A 87 -13.30 22.71 -6.72
CA ASP A 87 -13.16 22.88 -8.16
C ASP A 87 -13.04 21.53 -8.87
N ALA A 88 -12.82 20.44 -8.13
CA ALA A 88 -12.58 19.11 -8.65
C ALA A 88 -13.87 18.35 -8.96
N VAL A 89 -13.70 17.37 -9.84
CA VAL A 89 -14.66 16.32 -10.12
C VAL A 89 -14.05 14.99 -9.69
N ILE A 90 -14.83 14.16 -9.01
CA ILE A 90 -14.44 12.81 -8.66
C ILE A 90 -15.02 11.82 -9.68
N LEU A 91 -14.18 10.91 -10.16
CA LEU A 91 -14.58 9.69 -10.86
C LEU A 91 -14.53 8.52 -9.87
N ASP A 92 -15.69 8.08 -9.40
CA ASP A 92 -15.83 6.90 -8.55
C ASP A 92 -15.92 5.65 -9.43
N MET A 93 -14.82 4.90 -9.50
CA MET A 93 -14.65 3.74 -10.36
C MET A 93 -15.39 2.49 -9.87
N ALA A 94 -16.14 2.56 -8.77
CA ALA A 94 -16.74 1.41 -8.10
C ALA A 94 -17.62 0.51 -8.97
N ARG A 95 -18.10 0.99 -10.11
CA ARG A 95 -18.95 0.24 -11.04
C ARG A 95 -18.18 -0.53 -12.11
N LEU A 96 -16.89 -0.29 -12.27
CA LEU A 96 -16.02 -1.01 -13.22
C LEU A 96 -15.55 -2.34 -12.59
N LYS A 97 -16.41 -3.37 -12.61
CA LYS A 97 -16.28 -4.60 -11.81
C LYS A 97 -15.94 -5.86 -12.64
N SER A 98 -15.54 -5.70 -13.90
CA SER A 98 -15.18 -6.86 -14.73
C SER A 98 -13.96 -7.59 -14.17
N ILE A 99 -14.00 -8.93 -14.20
CA ILE A 99 -12.88 -9.83 -13.93
C ILE A 99 -12.96 -10.93 -14.98
N ASP A 100 -12.08 -10.87 -16.00
CA ASP A 100 -12.15 -11.75 -17.17
C ASP A 100 -10.82 -12.52 -17.32
N PHE A 101 -10.87 -13.86 -17.15
CA PHE A 101 -9.73 -14.74 -17.36
C PHE A 101 -9.64 -15.15 -18.82
N HIS A 102 -8.42 -15.13 -19.36
CA HIS A 102 -8.12 -15.60 -20.72
C HIS A 102 -6.68 -16.11 -20.82
N HIS A 103 -6.32 -16.64 -21.97
CA HIS A 103 -4.98 -17.13 -22.24
C HIS A 103 -4.35 -16.36 -23.40
N ASP A 104 -3.04 -16.14 -23.29
CA ASP A 104 -2.19 -15.67 -24.38
C ASP A 104 -1.03 -16.66 -24.49
N GLY A 105 -1.14 -17.57 -25.45
CA GLY A 105 -0.28 -18.76 -25.52
C GLY A 105 -0.42 -19.60 -24.24
N GLU A 106 0.70 -19.88 -23.59
CA GLU A 106 0.76 -20.63 -22.33
C GLU A 106 0.49 -19.74 -21.10
N SER A 107 0.49 -18.42 -21.27
CA SER A 107 0.29 -17.47 -20.17
C SER A 107 -1.18 -17.35 -19.81
N LYS A 108 -1.50 -17.54 -18.53
CA LYS A 108 -2.81 -17.19 -17.97
C LYS A 108 -2.85 -15.71 -17.66
N LEU A 109 -3.86 -15.01 -18.11
CA LEU A 109 -4.08 -13.59 -17.90
C LEU A 109 -5.42 -13.35 -17.22
N VAL A 110 -5.51 -12.25 -16.45
CA VAL A 110 -6.78 -11.72 -15.94
C VAL A 110 -6.88 -10.23 -16.26
N THR A 111 -7.99 -9.81 -16.86
CA THR A 111 -8.31 -8.40 -17.04
C THR A 111 -9.26 -7.97 -15.92
N VAL A 112 -8.88 -6.92 -15.18
CA VAL A 112 -9.63 -6.42 -14.02
C VAL A 112 -10.01 -4.97 -14.19
N GLY A 113 -11.27 -4.62 -13.97
CA GLY A 113 -11.77 -3.25 -13.99
C GLY A 113 -11.30 -2.44 -12.78
N ALA A 114 -11.22 -1.11 -12.93
CA ALA A 114 -10.66 -0.21 -11.92
C ALA A 114 -11.45 -0.12 -10.61
N GLY A 115 -12.67 -0.64 -10.57
CA GLY A 115 -13.49 -0.74 -9.35
C GLY A 115 -13.33 -2.05 -8.58
N VAL A 116 -12.60 -3.03 -9.12
CA VAL A 116 -12.38 -4.33 -8.48
C VAL A 116 -11.50 -4.17 -7.23
N VAL A 117 -11.87 -4.84 -6.14
CA VAL A 117 -11.10 -4.91 -4.89
C VAL A 117 -10.49 -6.30 -4.70
N PHE A 118 -9.49 -6.42 -3.81
CA PHE A 118 -8.76 -7.68 -3.65
C PHE A 118 -9.66 -8.85 -3.23
N ARG A 119 -10.67 -8.65 -2.40
CA ARG A 119 -11.61 -9.74 -2.06
C ARG A 119 -12.20 -10.37 -3.33
N GLU A 120 -12.67 -9.56 -4.26
CA GLU A 120 -13.30 -10.02 -5.49
C GLU A 120 -12.29 -10.73 -6.41
N LEU A 121 -11.08 -10.16 -6.55
CA LEU A 121 -10.02 -10.75 -7.36
C LEU A 121 -9.49 -12.07 -6.77
N VAL A 122 -9.23 -12.12 -5.46
CA VAL A 122 -8.69 -13.31 -4.78
C VAL A 122 -9.68 -14.47 -4.83
N GLU A 123 -10.99 -14.20 -4.65
CA GLU A 123 -12.03 -15.23 -4.84
C GLU A 123 -12.06 -15.75 -6.29
N ALA A 124 -11.95 -14.86 -7.27
CA ALA A 124 -11.91 -15.25 -8.68
C ALA A 124 -10.62 -16.04 -9.02
N LEU A 125 -9.47 -15.65 -8.46
CA LEU A 125 -8.20 -16.38 -8.61
C LEU A 125 -8.27 -17.79 -8.02
N LYS A 126 -8.91 -17.95 -6.83
CA LYS A 126 -9.13 -19.27 -6.22
C LYS A 126 -9.84 -20.22 -7.16
N HIS A 127 -10.93 -19.79 -7.79
CA HIS A 127 -11.68 -20.61 -8.77
C HIS A 127 -10.90 -20.90 -10.05
N ASN A 128 -9.86 -20.13 -10.31
CA ASN A 128 -9.00 -20.26 -11.50
C ASN A 128 -7.60 -20.77 -11.15
N GLN A 129 -7.36 -21.32 -9.96
CA GLN A 129 -6.04 -21.83 -9.53
C GLN A 129 -4.91 -20.83 -9.77
N GLY A 130 -5.17 -19.55 -9.54
CA GLY A 130 -4.26 -18.45 -9.79
C GLY A 130 -3.67 -17.85 -8.53
N ALA A 131 -2.46 -17.27 -8.64
CA ALA A 131 -1.81 -16.51 -7.59
C ALA A 131 -1.26 -15.18 -8.12
N LEU A 132 -1.34 -14.14 -7.32
CA LEU A 132 -0.80 -12.81 -7.57
C LEU A 132 -0.20 -12.21 -6.28
N PRO A 133 0.73 -11.25 -6.37
CA PRO A 133 1.23 -10.52 -5.20
C PRO A 133 0.20 -9.47 -4.74
N VAL A 134 -0.82 -9.95 -4.04
CA VAL A 134 -1.93 -9.13 -3.54
C VAL A 134 -1.61 -8.45 -2.21
N GLY A 135 -2.29 -7.34 -1.94
CA GLY A 135 -2.23 -6.67 -0.63
C GLY A 135 -3.11 -7.36 0.41
N THR A 136 -2.91 -7.03 1.68
CA THR A 136 -3.59 -7.63 2.84
C THR A 136 -5.01 -7.14 3.07
N GLY A 137 -5.39 -6.01 2.49
CA GLY A 137 -6.71 -5.40 2.70
C GLY A 137 -7.74 -5.87 1.68
N ALA A 138 -8.77 -6.60 2.12
CA ALA A 138 -9.85 -7.12 1.26
C ALA A 138 -10.54 -6.06 0.39
N SER A 139 -10.68 -4.82 0.89
CA SER A 139 -11.34 -3.71 0.22
C SER A 139 -10.39 -2.77 -0.53
N VAL A 140 -9.09 -3.06 -0.57
CA VAL A 140 -8.11 -2.29 -1.36
C VAL A 140 -8.39 -2.48 -2.86
N GLY A 141 -8.42 -1.37 -3.61
CA GLY A 141 -8.63 -1.38 -5.06
C GLY A 141 -7.40 -1.92 -5.80
N VAL A 142 -7.61 -2.95 -6.62
CA VAL A 142 -6.54 -3.63 -7.36
C VAL A 142 -5.78 -2.66 -8.25
N VAL A 143 -6.49 -1.86 -9.05
CA VAL A 143 -5.86 -0.91 -9.98
C VAL A 143 -5.12 0.20 -9.24
N GLY A 144 -5.71 0.80 -8.20
CA GLY A 144 -5.01 1.80 -7.38
C GLY A 144 -3.71 1.26 -6.76
N TYR A 145 -3.73 -0.01 -6.33
CA TYR A 145 -2.56 -0.67 -5.78
C TYR A 145 -1.46 -0.91 -6.83
N LEU A 146 -1.80 -1.48 -7.99
CA LEU A 146 -0.81 -1.80 -9.02
C LEU A 146 -0.17 -0.57 -9.68
N VAL A 147 -0.91 0.55 -9.85
CA VAL A 147 -0.35 1.78 -10.43
C VAL A 147 0.60 2.52 -9.48
N ASN A 148 0.62 2.14 -8.21
CA ASN A 148 1.59 2.56 -7.21
C ASN A 148 2.70 1.51 -6.99
N GLY A 149 2.94 0.63 -7.96
CA GLY A 149 3.95 -0.43 -7.93
C GLY A 149 3.41 -1.77 -7.41
N GLY A 150 2.51 -1.76 -6.43
CA GLY A 150 1.85 -2.97 -5.95
C GLY A 150 2.75 -3.87 -5.09
N LEU A 151 3.31 -3.32 -4.01
CA LEU A 151 4.16 -4.04 -3.07
C LEU A 151 3.32 -4.94 -2.14
N SER A 152 3.55 -6.25 -2.21
CA SER A 152 3.06 -7.22 -1.22
C SER A 152 4.18 -7.61 -0.28
N GLY A 153 4.01 -7.39 1.02
CA GLY A 153 4.96 -7.86 2.03
C GLY A 153 5.10 -9.39 2.03
N TYR A 154 4.06 -10.08 1.59
CA TYR A 154 3.96 -11.54 1.65
C TYR A 154 4.50 -12.25 0.41
N PHE A 155 4.19 -11.73 -0.77
CA PHE A 155 4.38 -12.47 -2.01
C PHE A 155 5.35 -11.82 -2.99
N SER A 156 5.76 -10.56 -2.76
CA SER A 156 6.58 -9.84 -3.74
C SER A 156 8.00 -10.41 -3.88
N ARG A 157 8.56 -11.05 -2.86
CA ARG A 157 9.87 -11.72 -2.98
C ARG A 157 9.84 -12.82 -4.02
N ARG A 158 8.74 -13.57 -4.11
CA ARG A 158 8.56 -14.66 -5.07
C ARG A 158 7.91 -14.20 -6.38
N LEU A 159 6.85 -13.41 -6.26
CA LEU A 159 5.99 -13.09 -7.39
C LEU A 159 6.30 -11.73 -8.04
N GLY A 160 7.22 -10.96 -7.50
CA GLY A 160 7.46 -9.58 -7.92
C GLY A 160 6.38 -8.61 -7.41
N LEU A 161 6.46 -7.35 -7.82
CA LEU A 161 5.40 -6.38 -7.59
C LEU A 161 4.21 -6.66 -8.51
N LEU A 162 2.98 -6.31 -8.07
CA LEU A 162 1.81 -6.49 -8.93
C LEU A 162 1.92 -5.68 -10.23
N GLY A 163 2.51 -4.47 -10.18
CA GLY A 163 2.79 -3.66 -11.36
C GLY A 163 3.72 -4.33 -12.38
N GLN A 164 4.67 -5.16 -11.95
CA GLN A 164 5.57 -5.91 -12.85
C GLN A 164 4.86 -6.99 -13.66
N ARG A 165 3.66 -7.38 -13.24
CA ARG A 165 2.85 -8.41 -13.88
C ARG A 165 1.83 -7.88 -14.87
N VAL A 166 1.65 -6.57 -14.92
CA VAL A 166 0.75 -5.91 -15.87
C VAL A 166 1.33 -6.02 -17.28
N VAL A 167 0.49 -6.43 -18.22
CA VAL A 167 0.85 -6.56 -19.64
C VAL A 167 0.12 -5.54 -20.52
N LYS A 168 -1.02 -5.03 -20.05
CA LYS A 168 -1.85 -4.08 -20.80
C LYS A 168 -2.65 -3.20 -19.84
N LEU A 169 -2.84 -1.93 -20.20
CA LEU A 169 -3.72 -0.99 -19.52
C LEU A 169 -4.67 -0.36 -20.53
N THR A 170 -5.96 -0.28 -20.23
CA THR A 170 -6.88 0.63 -20.90
C THR A 170 -6.97 1.92 -20.08
N VAL A 171 -6.69 3.05 -20.69
CA VAL A 171 -6.66 4.35 -20.03
C VAL A 171 -7.46 5.39 -20.78
N VAL A 172 -8.02 6.36 -20.05
CA VAL A 172 -8.53 7.61 -20.60
C VAL A 172 -7.53 8.71 -20.26
N THR A 173 -7.06 9.42 -21.27
CA THR A 173 -6.11 10.53 -21.10
C THR A 173 -6.79 11.73 -20.47
N PRO A 174 -6.06 12.72 -19.94
CA PRO A 174 -6.62 13.99 -19.49
C PRO A 174 -7.35 14.78 -20.58
N SER A 175 -7.11 14.51 -21.88
CA SER A 175 -7.87 15.07 -23.03
C SER A 175 -9.16 14.30 -23.32
N GLY A 176 -9.39 13.14 -22.69
CA GLY A 176 -10.55 12.29 -22.91
C GLY A 176 -10.38 11.29 -24.05
N ASP A 177 -9.16 11.00 -24.49
CA ASP A 177 -8.90 9.98 -25.51
C ASP A 177 -8.71 8.63 -24.84
N ILE A 178 -9.36 7.59 -25.39
CA ILE A 178 -9.20 6.22 -24.92
C ILE A 178 -7.95 5.62 -25.60
N ARG A 179 -7.04 5.08 -24.79
CA ARG A 179 -5.83 4.41 -25.26
C ARG A 179 -5.67 3.05 -24.62
N VAL A 180 -5.14 2.11 -25.39
CA VAL A 180 -4.63 0.83 -24.89
C VAL A 180 -3.12 0.92 -24.89
N LEU A 181 -2.51 0.73 -23.71
CA LEU A 181 -1.08 0.84 -23.50
C LEU A 181 -0.48 -0.55 -23.24
N THR A 182 0.68 -0.80 -23.80
CA THR A 182 1.50 -2.01 -23.63
C THR A 182 2.95 -1.63 -23.33
N ALA A 183 3.83 -2.61 -23.12
CA ALA A 183 5.24 -2.36 -22.80
C ALA A 183 6.01 -1.55 -23.88
N GLU A 184 5.45 -1.40 -25.07
CA GLU A 184 6.01 -0.59 -26.17
C GLU A 184 5.71 0.91 -26.00
N ASP A 185 4.75 1.27 -25.14
CA ASP A 185 4.39 2.65 -24.86
C ASP A 185 5.23 3.22 -23.71
N GLU A 186 5.87 4.36 -23.89
CA GLU A 186 6.56 5.08 -22.81
C GLU A 186 5.65 5.34 -21.59
N LEU A 187 4.39 5.66 -21.84
CA LEU A 187 3.41 5.95 -20.81
C LEU A 187 3.06 4.71 -19.99
N PHE A 188 3.13 3.51 -20.58
CA PHE A 188 2.78 2.26 -19.89
C PHE A 188 3.63 2.06 -18.64
N VAL A 189 4.94 2.11 -18.78
CA VAL A 189 5.86 1.90 -17.65
C VAL A 189 5.68 2.98 -16.58
N ALA A 190 5.55 4.23 -17.01
CA ALA A 190 5.35 5.36 -16.12
C ALA A 190 4.02 5.27 -15.33
N MET A 191 2.99 4.63 -15.89
CA MET A 191 1.70 4.39 -15.23
C MET A 191 1.79 3.37 -14.07
N LEU A 192 2.82 2.55 -13.99
CA LEU A 192 2.93 1.47 -12.99
C LEU A 192 3.63 1.89 -11.69
N GLY A 193 4.04 3.14 -11.56
CA GLY A 193 4.69 3.67 -10.35
C GLY A 193 4.02 4.95 -9.79
N ALA A 194 3.45 5.78 -10.66
CA ALA A 194 2.67 6.97 -10.28
C ALA A 194 1.56 7.23 -11.32
N GLY A 195 0.88 6.16 -11.72
CA GLY A 195 -0.01 6.11 -12.87
C GLY A 195 -1.20 7.03 -12.82
N SER A 196 -1.88 7.13 -11.69
CA SER A 196 -3.08 7.97 -11.55
C SER A 196 -2.82 9.47 -11.71
N ALA A 197 -1.56 9.89 -11.72
CA ALA A 197 -1.18 11.27 -12.01
C ALA A 197 -1.06 11.57 -13.52
N ARG A 198 -1.17 10.57 -14.42
CA ARG A 198 -0.93 10.76 -15.87
C ARG A 198 -2.05 10.25 -16.75
N GLY A 199 -2.93 9.43 -16.22
CA GLY A 199 -4.04 8.84 -16.95
C GLY A 199 -5.04 8.17 -16.02
N ILE A 200 -6.26 8.06 -16.48
CA ILE A 200 -7.37 7.44 -15.76
C ILE A 200 -7.41 5.99 -16.21
N VAL A 201 -6.98 5.05 -15.36
CA VAL A 201 -7.00 3.62 -15.68
C VAL A 201 -8.43 3.10 -15.58
N VAL A 202 -8.89 2.43 -16.62
CA VAL A 202 -10.21 1.80 -16.74
C VAL A 202 -10.15 0.32 -16.37
N ASP A 203 -9.16 -0.37 -16.92
CA ASP A 203 -8.85 -1.77 -16.63
C ASP A 203 -7.36 -2.06 -16.79
N ALA A 204 -6.93 -3.17 -16.20
CA ALA A 204 -5.58 -3.70 -16.30
C ALA A 204 -5.60 -5.20 -16.61
N THR A 205 -4.77 -5.65 -17.56
CA THR A 205 -4.54 -7.07 -17.84
C THR A 205 -3.24 -7.51 -17.16
N ILE A 206 -3.31 -8.56 -16.35
CA ILE A 206 -2.28 -8.99 -15.42
C ILE A 206 -1.94 -10.46 -15.69
N ARG A 207 -0.64 -10.79 -15.73
CA ARG A 207 -0.17 -12.18 -15.84
C ARG A 207 -0.30 -12.89 -14.50
N VAL A 208 -1.01 -14.01 -14.50
CA VAL A 208 -1.34 -14.83 -13.34
C VAL A 208 -0.37 -16.00 -13.23
N GLU A 209 0.18 -16.25 -12.05
CA GLU A 209 0.89 -17.48 -11.72
C GLU A 209 -0.07 -18.57 -11.28
N HIS A 210 0.39 -19.83 -11.32
CA HIS A 210 -0.35 -20.92 -10.72
C HIS A 210 -0.28 -20.82 -9.18
N GLU A 211 -1.35 -21.17 -8.48
CA GLU A 211 -1.45 -21.06 -7.00
C GLU A 211 -0.35 -21.84 -6.26
N SER A 212 0.19 -22.92 -6.85
CA SER A 212 1.30 -23.69 -6.28
C SER A 212 2.63 -22.92 -6.23
N ALA A 213 2.69 -21.72 -6.79
CA ALA A 213 3.86 -20.84 -6.64
C ALA A 213 4.07 -20.37 -5.18
N VAL A 214 3.03 -20.48 -4.34
CA VAL A 214 3.10 -20.24 -2.88
C VAL A 214 2.44 -21.43 -2.18
N GLN A 215 3.21 -22.18 -1.38
CA GLN A 215 2.75 -23.46 -0.85
C GLN A 215 2.19 -23.37 0.57
N SER A 216 2.75 -22.55 1.43
CA SER A 216 2.31 -22.44 2.82
C SER A 216 2.67 -21.10 3.44
N ALA A 217 1.98 -20.76 4.52
CA ALA A 217 2.39 -19.72 5.44
C ALA A 217 2.21 -20.20 6.89
N GLU A 218 3.08 -19.76 7.78
CA GLU A 218 3.00 -20.06 9.21
C GLU A 218 3.10 -18.78 10.04
N GLN A 219 2.29 -18.70 11.08
CA GLN A 219 2.22 -17.56 12.00
C GLN A 219 2.47 -18.02 13.43
N ARG A 220 3.19 -17.16 14.17
CA ARG A 220 3.28 -17.22 15.64
C ARG A 220 2.98 -15.86 16.23
N VAL A 221 2.25 -15.84 17.33
CA VAL A 221 1.99 -14.64 18.11
C VAL A 221 2.64 -14.79 19.47
N ILE A 222 3.56 -13.91 19.78
CA ILE A 222 4.34 -13.89 21.02
C ILE A 222 3.85 -12.70 21.86
N ALA A 223 3.53 -12.92 23.12
CA ALA A 223 3.10 -11.87 24.04
C ALA A 223 4.25 -11.38 24.92
N PHE A 224 4.22 -10.11 25.26
CA PHE A 224 5.19 -9.41 26.10
C PHE A 224 4.49 -8.73 27.28
N GLU A 225 5.13 -8.77 28.44
CA GLU A 225 4.71 -7.99 29.61
C GLU A 225 5.24 -6.56 29.58
N THR A 226 6.38 -6.37 28.93
CA THR A 226 7.06 -5.07 28.88
C THR A 226 7.52 -4.69 27.47
N ARG A 227 7.65 -3.41 27.21
CA ARG A 227 8.26 -2.90 25.98
C ARG A 227 9.70 -3.38 25.79
N ALA A 228 10.47 -3.49 26.88
CA ALA A 228 11.84 -3.98 26.81
C ALA A 228 11.93 -5.41 26.28
N GLN A 229 11.00 -6.29 26.68
CA GLN A 229 10.92 -7.64 26.12
C GLN A 229 10.59 -7.62 24.62
N ALA A 230 9.67 -6.75 24.17
CA ALA A 230 9.34 -6.61 22.76
C ALA A 230 10.55 -6.11 21.94
N VAL A 231 11.31 -5.15 22.46
CA VAL A 231 12.54 -4.64 21.83
C VAL A 231 13.58 -5.74 21.71
N GLU A 232 13.83 -6.51 22.78
CA GLU A 232 14.85 -7.56 22.79
C GLU A 232 14.47 -8.74 21.88
N PHE A 233 13.21 -9.17 21.91
CA PHE A 233 12.71 -10.18 20.95
C PHE A 233 12.83 -9.69 19.50
N SER A 234 12.42 -8.45 19.23
CA SER A 234 12.51 -7.87 17.89
C SER A 234 13.96 -7.83 17.41
N ARG A 235 14.93 -7.51 18.28
CA ARG A 235 16.36 -7.52 17.96
C ARG A 235 16.82 -8.90 17.48
N GLY A 236 16.44 -9.97 18.19
CA GLY A 236 16.73 -11.34 17.77
C GLY A 236 16.05 -11.70 16.44
N ALA A 237 14.77 -11.32 16.29
CA ALA A 237 13.98 -11.60 15.10
C ALA A 237 14.49 -10.87 13.85
N VAL A 238 14.88 -9.58 13.95
CA VAL A 238 15.41 -8.84 12.77
C VAL A 238 16.82 -9.28 12.40
N ARG A 239 17.66 -9.69 13.37
CA ARG A 239 18.96 -10.33 13.08
C ARG A 239 18.76 -11.67 12.37
N PHE A 240 17.81 -12.48 12.83
CA PHE A 240 17.45 -13.72 12.15
C PHE A 240 16.94 -13.43 10.72
N MET A 241 16.11 -12.41 10.53
CA MET A 241 15.64 -11.98 9.20
C MET A 241 16.82 -11.62 8.31
N ARG A 242 17.75 -10.79 8.80
CA ARG A 242 18.96 -10.39 8.07
C ARG A 242 19.83 -11.58 7.66
N ASP A 243 20.11 -12.48 8.62
CA ASP A 243 21.14 -13.50 8.45
C ASP A 243 20.61 -14.76 7.75
N ARG A 244 19.31 -15.05 7.83
CA ARG A 244 18.73 -16.30 7.35
C ARG A 244 17.61 -16.11 6.32
N VAL A 245 16.84 -15.03 6.39
CA VAL A 245 15.71 -14.80 5.48
C VAL A 245 16.13 -13.96 4.28
N LEU A 246 16.81 -12.84 4.48
CA LEU A 246 17.21 -11.97 3.36
C LEU A 246 18.12 -12.67 2.34
N PRO A 247 19.08 -13.53 2.72
CA PRO A 247 19.87 -14.30 1.76
C PRO A 247 19.11 -15.43 1.05
N ASN A 248 17.92 -15.81 1.57
CA ASN A 248 17.12 -16.93 1.05
C ASN A 248 15.87 -16.40 0.32
N GLU A 249 15.86 -16.48 -1.01
CA GLU A 249 14.75 -15.98 -1.83
C GLU A 249 13.49 -16.85 -1.77
N SER A 250 13.55 -18.05 -1.18
CA SER A 250 12.43 -18.97 -1.11
C SER A 250 11.43 -18.65 0.01
N VAL A 251 11.78 -17.78 0.96
CA VAL A 251 10.93 -17.44 2.09
C VAL A 251 10.79 -15.93 2.26
N SER A 252 9.62 -15.48 2.70
CA SER A 252 9.37 -14.12 3.16
C SER A 252 9.06 -14.14 4.65
N MET A 253 9.51 -13.13 5.39
CA MET A 253 9.22 -12.96 6.80
C MET A 253 8.64 -11.57 7.05
N GLU A 254 7.62 -11.53 7.87
CA GLU A 254 7.03 -10.32 8.42
C GLU A 254 7.00 -10.40 9.94
N LEU A 255 7.43 -9.34 10.61
CA LEU A 255 7.35 -9.15 12.05
C LEU A 255 6.49 -7.91 12.32
N VAL A 256 5.35 -8.09 12.98
CA VAL A 256 4.44 -7.00 13.34
C VAL A 256 4.40 -6.88 14.85
N VAL A 257 4.84 -5.74 15.39
CA VAL A 257 4.74 -5.41 16.81
C VAL A 257 3.57 -4.44 17.01
N THR A 258 2.62 -4.83 17.84
CA THR A 258 1.44 -4.00 18.14
C THR A 258 1.12 -4.04 19.63
N GLY A 259 0.47 -2.98 20.14
CA GLY A 259 0.22 -2.78 21.56
C GLY A 259 -1.22 -2.41 21.91
N THR A 260 -2.22 -2.93 21.22
CA THR A 260 -3.64 -2.52 21.44
C THR A 260 -4.16 -2.83 22.85
N LYS A 261 -4.41 -4.12 23.18
CA LYS A 261 -4.83 -4.56 24.53
C LYS A 261 -3.70 -5.29 25.27
N ALA A 262 -2.75 -5.83 24.51
CA ALA A 262 -1.54 -6.46 24.98
C ALA A 262 -0.44 -6.14 23.97
N LEU A 263 0.78 -5.99 24.45
CA LEU A 263 1.93 -5.86 23.58
C LEU A 263 2.27 -7.24 23.03
N VAL A 264 2.18 -7.41 21.73
CA VAL A 264 2.45 -8.68 21.06
C VAL A 264 3.31 -8.49 19.82
N ALA A 265 4.10 -9.51 19.46
CA ALA A 265 4.67 -9.64 18.14
C ALA A 265 3.98 -10.76 17.37
N THR A 266 3.52 -10.47 16.18
CA THR A 266 3.08 -11.47 15.20
C THR A 266 4.20 -11.68 14.21
N VAL A 267 4.69 -12.91 14.10
CA VAL A 267 5.69 -13.30 13.11
C VAL A 267 5.05 -14.22 12.10
N VAL A 268 5.18 -13.90 10.83
CA VAL A 268 4.64 -14.70 9.73
C VAL A 268 5.75 -15.03 8.74
N PHE A 269 5.82 -16.29 8.35
CA PHE A 269 6.68 -16.78 7.28
C PHE A 269 5.84 -17.29 6.13
N TYR A 270 6.17 -16.87 4.93
CA TYR A 270 5.58 -17.32 3.68
C TYR A 270 6.60 -18.14 2.92
N ASP A 271 6.32 -19.43 2.76
CA ASP A 271 7.13 -20.34 1.97
C ASP A 271 6.64 -20.34 0.53
N SER A 272 7.55 -20.03 -0.37
CA SER A 272 7.23 -19.92 -1.79
C SER A 272 7.81 -21.05 -2.66
N PHE A 273 8.57 -22.02 -2.12
CA PHE A 273 9.20 -23.00 -3.01
C PHE A 273 9.07 -24.47 -2.61
N HIS A 274 9.90 -24.99 -1.81
CA HIS A 274 9.98 -26.43 -1.49
C HIS A 274 10.63 -26.57 -0.14
N GLY A 275 9.94 -26.34 0.85
CA GLY A 275 10.48 -26.49 2.18
C GLY A 275 9.36 -26.22 3.15
N SER A 276 9.65 -26.36 4.39
CA SER A 276 8.70 -26.06 5.43
C SER A 276 9.05 -24.69 6.00
N ALA A 277 8.12 -23.74 5.95
CA ALA A 277 8.24 -22.52 6.76
C ALA A 277 8.56 -22.85 8.22
N ALA A 278 8.28 -24.09 8.67
CA ALA A 278 8.61 -24.61 9.98
C ALA A 278 10.09 -24.51 10.34
N GLU A 279 11.02 -24.63 9.37
CA GLU A 279 12.47 -24.47 9.62
C GLU A 279 12.84 -23.04 10.03
N PHE A 280 12.07 -22.07 9.57
CA PHE A 280 12.25 -20.66 9.92
C PHE A 280 11.50 -20.28 11.20
N VAL A 281 10.42 -20.97 11.51
CA VAL A 281 9.61 -20.75 12.71
C VAL A 281 10.34 -21.21 13.98
N LYS A 282 10.95 -22.42 13.94
CA LYS A 282 11.59 -23.03 15.08
C LYS A 282 12.65 -22.14 15.77
N PRO A 283 13.58 -21.48 15.09
CA PRO A 283 14.55 -20.58 15.73
C PRO A 283 13.90 -19.42 16.50
N LEU A 284 12.75 -18.90 16.03
CA LEU A 284 12.04 -17.84 16.74
C LEU A 284 11.23 -18.36 17.93
N GLU A 285 10.69 -19.56 17.86
CA GLU A 285 10.11 -20.25 19.02
C GLU A 285 11.19 -20.49 20.09
N ASP A 286 12.39 -20.92 19.72
CA ASP A 286 13.52 -21.10 20.62
C ASP A 286 13.99 -19.78 21.24
N LEU A 287 14.01 -18.70 20.47
CA LEU A 287 14.28 -17.35 20.98
C LEU A 287 13.24 -16.95 22.03
N ALA A 288 11.94 -17.10 21.71
CA ALA A 288 10.85 -16.79 22.65
C ALA A 288 10.98 -17.62 23.93
N ALA A 289 11.26 -18.94 23.81
CA ALA A 289 11.45 -19.84 24.93
C ALA A 289 12.66 -19.45 25.81
N SER A 290 13.78 -19.08 25.20
CA SER A 290 14.97 -18.62 25.94
C SER A 290 14.71 -17.37 26.78
N MET A 291 13.82 -16.51 26.31
CA MET A 291 13.36 -15.30 26.99
C MET A 291 12.15 -15.54 27.91
N LYS A 292 11.67 -16.78 28.01
CA LYS A 292 10.46 -17.18 28.76
C LYS A 292 9.19 -16.44 28.29
N LEU A 293 9.11 -16.14 27.00
CA LEU A 293 7.95 -15.46 26.40
C LEU A 293 6.93 -16.50 25.91
N PRO A 294 5.63 -16.32 26.20
CA PRO A 294 4.61 -17.24 25.74
C PRO A 294 4.28 -17.05 24.25
N VAL A 295 4.18 -18.15 23.53
CA VAL A 295 3.51 -18.21 22.22
C VAL A 295 2.02 -18.35 22.49
N VAL A 296 1.24 -17.30 22.26
CA VAL A 296 -0.19 -17.23 22.63
C VAL A 296 -1.13 -17.64 21.50
N ALA A 297 -0.65 -17.65 20.26
CA ALA A 297 -1.39 -18.16 19.11
C ALA A 297 -0.44 -18.68 18.03
N SER A 298 -0.93 -19.65 17.26
CA SER A 298 -0.26 -20.22 16.09
C SER A 298 -1.29 -20.49 15.00
N ALA A 299 -0.90 -20.25 13.75
CA ALA A 299 -1.71 -20.60 12.59
C ALA A 299 -0.82 -21.16 11.48
N ARG A 300 -1.42 -21.98 10.60
CA ARG A 300 -0.81 -22.47 9.38
C ARG A 300 -1.84 -22.40 8.25
N TRP A 301 -1.42 -21.91 7.12
CA TRP A 301 -2.22 -21.87 5.89
C TRP A 301 -1.54 -22.71 4.82
N GLY A 302 -2.28 -23.63 4.23
CA GLY A 302 -1.77 -24.62 3.29
C GLY A 302 -1.89 -24.21 1.82
N SER A 303 -2.34 -22.99 1.56
CA SER A 303 -2.50 -22.49 0.20
C SER A 303 -2.26 -20.99 0.11
N TRP A 304 -1.96 -20.51 -1.12
CA TRP A 304 -1.86 -19.07 -1.40
C TRP A 304 -3.15 -18.32 -1.02
N TYR A 305 -4.32 -18.90 -1.33
CA TYR A 305 -5.61 -18.29 -1.05
C TYR A 305 -5.81 -18.06 0.47
N GLU A 306 -5.57 -19.09 1.28
CA GLU A 306 -5.72 -19.00 2.72
C GLU A 306 -4.79 -17.94 3.32
N ALA A 307 -3.54 -17.91 2.87
CA ALA A 307 -2.56 -16.91 3.30
C ALA A 307 -2.96 -15.49 2.87
N ALA A 308 -3.46 -15.30 1.63
CA ALA A 308 -3.91 -14.01 1.12
C ALA A 308 -5.14 -13.46 1.89
N ALA A 309 -6.03 -14.36 2.33
CA ALA A 309 -7.26 -14.01 3.04
C ALA A 309 -7.08 -13.89 4.58
N ALA A 310 -5.96 -14.33 5.12
CA ALA A 310 -5.74 -14.51 6.55
C ALA A 310 -6.02 -13.26 7.41
N LEU A 311 -5.67 -12.06 6.91
CA LEU A 311 -5.83 -10.80 7.63
C LEU A 311 -7.15 -10.07 7.34
N TRP A 312 -8.00 -10.58 6.45
CA TRP A 312 -9.25 -9.91 6.10
C TRP A 312 -10.17 -9.65 7.30
N PRO A 313 -10.36 -10.59 8.25
CA PRO A 313 -11.19 -10.32 9.42
C PRO A 313 -10.65 -9.20 10.31
N VAL A 314 -9.33 -9.07 10.41
CA VAL A 314 -8.67 -8.05 11.23
C VAL A 314 -8.85 -6.66 10.63
N ILE A 315 -8.76 -6.56 9.30
CA ILE A 315 -8.74 -5.29 8.57
C ILE A 315 -10.17 -4.83 8.19
N ALA A 316 -11.13 -5.76 8.11
CA ALA A 316 -12.49 -5.46 7.63
C ALA A 316 -13.24 -4.40 8.44
N GLY A 317 -12.95 -4.28 9.74
CA GLY A 317 -13.63 -3.33 10.63
C GLY A 317 -13.13 -1.88 10.55
N ILE A 318 -12.05 -1.61 9.80
CA ILE A 318 -11.42 -0.28 9.80
C ILE A 318 -12.11 0.64 8.78
N LYS A 319 -12.46 0.14 7.59
CA LYS A 319 -13.05 0.96 6.53
C LYS A 319 -14.43 1.50 6.93
N GLY A 320 -14.64 2.80 6.70
CA GLY A 320 -15.87 3.50 7.05
C GLY A 320 -15.93 4.01 8.49
N ASN A 321 -14.93 3.71 9.29
CA ASN A 321 -14.79 4.26 10.63
C ASN A 321 -13.92 5.53 10.62
N PRO A 322 -14.19 6.51 11.49
CA PRO A 322 -13.44 7.76 11.56
C PRO A 322 -12.08 7.57 12.27
N ILE A 323 -11.27 6.64 11.79
CA ILE A 323 -9.93 6.38 12.31
C ILE A 323 -8.97 7.39 11.70
N ALA A 324 -8.21 8.07 12.53
CA ALA A 324 -7.06 8.84 12.11
C ALA A 324 -5.86 7.91 11.94
N MET A 325 -5.08 8.11 10.88
CA MET A 325 -3.91 7.29 10.58
C MET A 325 -2.73 8.17 10.16
N LEU A 326 -1.56 7.83 10.71
CA LEU A 326 -0.25 8.28 10.22
C LEU A 326 0.49 7.03 9.76
N GLN A 327 1.10 7.10 8.58
CA GLN A 327 1.85 5.99 8.04
C GLN A 327 3.13 6.49 7.39
N HIS A 328 4.26 5.93 7.83
CA HIS A 328 5.58 6.20 7.31
C HIS A 328 6.32 4.90 7.07
N CYS A 329 7.09 4.85 6.00
CA CYS A 329 7.94 3.71 5.72
C CYS A 329 9.41 4.09 5.71
N MET A 330 10.27 3.12 6.05
CA MET A 330 11.71 3.23 5.96
C MET A 330 12.32 1.91 5.49
N GLY A 331 13.49 1.95 4.85
CA GLY A 331 14.08 0.74 4.33
C GLY A 331 15.49 0.92 3.78
N THR A 332 16.13 -0.19 3.47
CA THR A 332 17.50 -0.22 2.90
C THR A 332 17.52 -0.93 1.55
N THR A 333 18.44 -0.52 0.68
CA THR A 333 18.65 -1.13 -0.64
C THR A 333 19.50 -2.40 -0.59
N GLY A 334 20.17 -2.67 0.54
CA GLY A 334 21.00 -3.84 0.77
C GLY A 334 20.65 -4.55 2.07
N ILE A 335 21.47 -5.50 2.46
CA ILE A 335 21.35 -6.16 3.76
C ILE A 335 21.64 -5.11 4.86
N PRO A 336 20.71 -4.89 5.81
CA PRO A 336 20.89 -3.88 6.86
C PRO A 336 22.05 -4.26 7.78
N ASP A 337 22.89 -3.30 8.14
CA ASP A 337 23.95 -3.46 9.14
C ASP A 337 23.40 -3.43 10.58
N ASP A 338 24.24 -3.71 11.56
CA ASP A 338 23.84 -3.74 12.97
C ASP A 338 23.35 -2.35 13.45
N ARG A 339 23.90 -1.25 12.93
CA ARG A 339 23.48 0.12 13.27
C ARG A 339 22.01 0.37 12.87
N ILE A 340 21.62 -0.07 11.66
CA ILE A 340 20.25 0.04 11.19
C ILE A 340 19.31 -0.86 12.02
N LEU A 341 19.71 -2.10 12.30
CA LEU A 341 18.91 -3.01 13.12
C LEU A 341 18.76 -2.50 14.56
N ASP A 342 19.83 -1.95 15.14
CA ASP A 342 19.76 -1.35 16.48
C ASP A 342 18.89 -0.09 16.51
N PHE A 343 18.92 0.74 15.46
CA PHE A 343 17.99 1.86 15.33
C PHE A 343 16.53 1.39 15.27
N VAL A 344 16.21 0.40 14.43
CA VAL A 344 14.85 -0.16 14.31
C VAL A 344 14.34 -0.67 15.67
N CYS A 345 15.18 -1.38 16.42
CA CYS A 345 14.78 -1.92 17.71
C CYS A 345 14.74 -0.86 18.83
N ASN A 346 15.83 -0.08 18.99
CA ASN A 346 16.00 0.84 20.12
C ASN A 346 15.28 2.17 19.95
N THR A 347 14.90 2.53 18.70
CA THR A 347 14.18 3.76 18.41
C THR A 347 12.77 3.43 17.90
N VAL A 348 12.64 2.72 16.80
CA VAL A 348 11.32 2.53 16.18
C VAL A 348 10.42 1.65 17.07
N VAL A 349 10.83 0.41 17.39
CA VAL A 349 10.02 -0.47 18.25
C VAL A 349 9.89 0.08 19.68
N ALA A 350 10.96 0.70 20.20
CA ALA A 350 10.94 1.24 21.57
C ALA A 350 10.07 2.47 21.76
N GLN A 351 9.97 3.35 20.75
CA GLN A 351 9.36 4.69 20.89
C GLN A 351 8.07 4.89 20.10
N ALA A 352 7.76 4.03 19.09
CA ALA A 352 6.50 4.14 18.37
C ALA A 352 5.30 4.11 19.34
N PRO A 353 4.22 4.91 19.12
CA PRO A 353 3.09 5.05 20.04
C PRO A 353 2.15 3.83 20.01
N LEU A 354 2.68 2.64 20.33
CA LEU A 354 1.95 1.36 20.25
C LEU A 354 0.88 1.23 21.34
N ASN A 355 1.08 1.85 22.52
CA ASN A 355 0.14 1.78 23.65
C ASN A 355 -0.77 3.01 23.71
N GLU A 356 -0.31 4.15 23.19
CA GLU A 356 -0.97 5.44 23.22
C GLU A 356 -2.08 5.55 22.17
N ALA A 357 -1.93 4.79 21.08
CA ALA A 357 -2.86 4.78 19.97
C ALA A 357 -3.30 3.34 19.65
N ALA A 358 -4.59 3.06 19.82
CA ALA A 358 -5.18 1.77 19.51
C ALA A 358 -4.93 1.41 18.03
N PHE A 359 -4.59 0.15 17.72
CA PHE A 359 -4.28 -0.35 16.38
C PHE A 359 -2.99 0.16 15.75
N SER A 360 -2.11 0.81 16.54
CA SER A 360 -0.78 1.18 16.06
C SER A 360 0.13 -0.03 15.99
N LEU A 361 1.03 -0.01 14.99
CA LEU A 361 1.96 -1.11 14.79
C LEU A 361 3.28 -0.63 14.17
N VAL A 362 4.33 -1.41 14.43
CA VAL A 362 5.59 -1.41 13.69
C VAL A 362 5.64 -2.72 12.91
N GLU A 363 5.73 -2.63 11.61
CA GLU A 363 5.77 -3.76 10.71
C GLU A 363 7.13 -3.83 10.02
N ILE A 364 7.84 -4.94 10.16
CA ILE A 364 9.17 -5.15 9.62
C ILE A 364 9.10 -6.31 8.64
N ARG A 365 9.50 -6.08 7.40
CA ARG A 365 9.35 -7.04 6.30
C ARG A 365 10.65 -7.32 5.58
N SER A 366 10.84 -8.58 5.20
CA SER A 366 11.83 -8.94 4.18
C SER A 366 11.25 -8.65 2.81
N LEU A 367 11.94 -7.82 2.04
CA LEU A 367 11.65 -7.55 0.63
C LEU A 367 12.78 -8.07 -0.27
N GLY A 368 12.75 -7.73 -1.54
CA GLY A 368 13.81 -8.15 -2.49
C GLY A 368 13.35 -9.27 -3.41
N GLY A 369 14.25 -10.19 -3.78
CA GLY A 369 13.94 -11.28 -4.70
C GLY A 369 13.39 -10.78 -6.04
N ALA A 370 12.29 -11.38 -6.51
CA ALA A 370 11.66 -11.03 -7.79
C ALA A 370 11.20 -9.56 -7.87
N ALA A 371 10.94 -8.88 -6.75
CA ALA A 371 10.59 -7.46 -6.75
C ALA A 371 11.72 -6.56 -7.22
N LEU A 372 12.99 -6.97 -7.02
CA LEU A 372 14.19 -6.24 -7.46
C LEU A 372 14.58 -6.56 -8.91
N SER A 373 14.07 -7.66 -9.47
CA SER A 373 14.57 -8.18 -10.75
C SER A 373 14.05 -7.40 -11.95
N GLY A 374 14.97 -6.74 -12.68
CA GLY A 374 14.76 -6.26 -14.05
C GLY A 374 13.66 -5.24 -14.27
N THR A 375 13.18 -4.58 -13.22
CA THR A 375 12.05 -3.67 -13.34
C THR A 375 12.45 -2.27 -13.78
N ARG A 376 11.66 -1.70 -14.70
CA ARG A 376 11.72 -0.29 -15.07
C ARG A 376 10.60 0.54 -14.42
N ILE A 377 9.82 -0.07 -13.51
CA ILE A 377 8.70 0.61 -12.84
C ILE A 377 9.26 1.73 -11.96
N PRO A 378 8.80 2.98 -12.12
CA PRO A 378 9.29 4.11 -11.34
C PRO A 378 8.66 4.11 -9.94
N THR A 379 9.19 3.25 -9.07
CA THR A 379 8.78 3.17 -7.65
C THR A 379 9.97 2.80 -6.77
N GLY A 380 10.09 3.44 -5.62
CA GLY A 380 11.10 3.10 -4.61
C GLY A 380 11.01 1.65 -4.12
N ASN A 381 9.82 1.04 -4.20
CA ASN A 381 9.59 -0.36 -3.81
C ASN A 381 10.47 -1.38 -4.53
N CYS A 382 10.97 -1.05 -5.72
CA CYS A 382 11.85 -1.92 -6.53
C CYS A 382 13.30 -1.93 -6.08
N HIS A 383 13.69 -1.16 -5.08
CA HIS A 383 15.07 -0.97 -4.69
C HIS A 383 15.40 -1.44 -3.27
N HIS A 384 14.40 -1.78 -2.47
CA HIS A 384 14.59 -2.08 -1.05
C HIS A 384 14.47 -3.57 -0.75
N THR A 385 15.34 -4.07 0.14
CA THR A 385 15.36 -5.46 0.60
C THR A 385 14.84 -5.62 2.03
N PHE A 386 14.95 -4.57 2.82
CA PHE A 386 14.49 -4.50 4.19
C PHE A 386 13.55 -3.30 4.34
N PHE A 387 12.40 -3.51 4.95
CA PHE A 387 11.31 -2.56 5.00
C PHE A 387 10.71 -2.48 6.39
N VAL A 388 10.47 -1.28 6.87
CA VAL A 388 9.83 -1.01 8.16
C VAL A 388 8.71 0.00 7.95
N ASP A 389 7.49 -0.36 8.35
CA ASP A 389 6.35 0.55 8.47
C ASP A 389 6.14 0.96 9.92
N VAL A 390 5.89 2.24 10.13
CA VAL A 390 5.32 2.77 11.36
C VAL A 390 3.90 3.24 11.02
N ILE A 391 2.92 2.50 11.51
CA ILE A 391 1.50 2.81 11.30
C ILE A 391 0.89 3.15 12.64
N THR A 392 0.52 4.42 12.81
CA THR A 392 -0.14 4.93 14.00
C THR A 392 -1.60 5.17 13.69
N GLN A 393 -2.50 4.50 14.41
CA GLN A 393 -3.95 4.59 14.20
C GLN A 393 -4.65 4.85 15.53
N TYR A 394 -5.59 5.80 15.55
CA TYR A 394 -6.40 6.12 16.73
C TYR A 394 -7.80 6.57 16.33
N ASP A 395 -8.78 6.31 17.20
CA ASP A 395 -10.10 6.91 17.05
C ASP A 395 -10.01 8.39 17.47
N ALA A 396 -10.24 9.26 16.50
CA ALA A 396 -10.11 10.69 16.74
C ALA A 396 -11.21 11.25 17.68
N LYS A 397 -12.31 10.53 17.90
CA LYS A 397 -13.37 10.93 18.85
C LYS A 397 -12.99 10.64 20.29
N ASP A 398 -12.16 9.60 20.51
CA ASP A 398 -11.76 9.15 21.83
C ASP A 398 -10.55 9.91 22.41
N LYS A 399 -10.00 10.87 21.66
CA LYS A 399 -8.79 11.59 22.02
C LYS A 399 -9.04 13.10 22.06
N THR A 400 -8.47 13.79 23.06
CA THR A 400 -8.40 15.25 23.12
C THR A 400 -7.47 15.81 22.04
N GLY A 401 -7.50 17.11 21.81
CA GLY A 401 -6.58 17.78 20.88
C GLY A 401 -5.11 17.56 21.24
N ASP A 402 -4.79 17.69 22.54
CA ASP A 402 -3.42 17.53 23.05
C ASP A 402 -2.93 16.08 22.94
N GLU A 403 -3.79 15.09 23.24
CA GLU A 403 -3.44 13.67 23.06
C GLU A 403 -3.18 13.31 21.59
N ARG A 404 -3.98 13.86 20.67
CA ARG A 404 -3.77 13.68 19.23
C ARG A 404 -2.45 14.30 18.79
N GLN A 405 -2.16 15.51 19.22
CA GLN A 405 -0.90 16.18 18.89
C GLN A 405 0.29 15.40 19.44
N ALA A 406 0.22 14.92 20.67
CA ALA A 406 1.29 14.11 21.26
C ALA A 406 1.56 12.81 20.47
N ILE A 407 0.51 12.15 19.96
CA ILE A 407 0.65 10.95 19.10
C ILE A 407 1.33 11.31 17.77
N VAL A 408 0.92 12.41 17.15
CA VAL A 408 1.53 12.92 15.91
C VAL A 408 2.99 13.27 16.13
N ASP A 409 3.30 14.01 17.20
CA ASP A 409 4.66 14.43 17.53
C ASP A 409 5.59 13.24 17.79
N LEU A 410 5.10 12.23 18.52
CA LEU A 410 5.88 11.02 18.80
C LEU A 410 6.14 10.20 17.52
N THR A 411 5.14 10.07 16.63
CA THR A 411 5.32 9.41 15.34
C THR A 411 6.34 10.15 14.48
N ASN A 412 6.21 11.46 14.38
CA ASN A 412 7.12 12.30 13.61
C ASN A 412 8.54 12.26 14.17
N LEU A 413 8.71 12.24 15.50
CA LEU A 413 10.02 12.14 16.15
C LEU A 413 10.78 10.88 15.71
N VAL A 414 10.09 9.73 15.68
CA VAL A 414 10.69 8.46 15.21
C VAL A 414 11.13 8.56 13.75
N VAL A 415 10.30 9.19 12.92
CA VAL A 415 10.57 9.36 11.48
C VAL A 415 11.70 10.35 11.24
N ASP A 416 11.77 11.46 12.00
CA ASP A 416 12.85 12.45 11.89
C ASP A 416 14.20 11.84 12.28
N GLN A 417 14.23 11.02 13.34
CA GLN A 417 15.43 10.28 13.71
C GLN A 417 15.86 9.27 12.64
N ALA A 418 14.90 8.64 11.94
CA ALA A 418 15.21 7.71 10.84
C ALA A 418 15.92 8.40 9.67
N ARG A 419 15.62 9.67 9.39
CA ARG A 419 16.26 10.45 8.32
C ARG A 419 17.73 10.74 8.58
N GLU A 420 18.16 10.70 9.84
CA GLU A 420 19.55 10.90 10.24
C GLU A 420 20.38 9.61 10.19
N VAL A 421 19.76 8.47 9.86
CA VAL A 421 20.46 7.18 9.78
C VAL A 421 20.95 6.93 8.36
N ASP A 422 22.27 6.95 8.17
CA ASP A 422 22.89 6.66 6.88
C ASP A 422 22.48 5.28 6.34
N GLY A 423 22.10 5.22 5.07
CA GLY A 423 21.66 4.01 4.39
C GLY A 423 20.20 3.62 4.63
N LEU A 424 19.46 4.42 5.41
CA LEU A 424 18.02 4.24 5.62
C LEU A 424 17.26 5.26 4.78
N ALA A 425 16.52 4.80 3.77
CA ALA A 425 15.58 5.64 3.01
C ALA A 425 14.25 5.74 3.77
N VAL A 426 13.64 6.92 3.75
CA VAL A 426 12.38 7.20 4.44
C VAL A 426 11.34 7.65 3.42
N ASP A 427 10.09 7.22 3.60
CA ASP A 427 8.92 7.59 2.79
C ASP A 427 9.08 7.33 1.28
N PHE A 428 9.70 6.21 0.93
CA PHE A 428 9.97 5.81 -0.45
C PHE A 428 8.81 5.06 -1.13
N SER A 429 7.81 4.62 -0.37
CA SER A 429 6.71 3.81 -0.89
C SER A 429 5.42 4.62 -0.99
N GLY A 430 4.87 4.72 -2.19
CA GLY A 430 3.64 5.45 -2.44
C GLY A 430 2.37 4.85 -1.87
N THR A 431 2.45 3.63 -1.39
CA THR A 431 1.33 2.94 -0.72
C THR A 431 1.45 3.00 0.80
N HIS A 432 2.63 3.32 1.31
CA HIS A 432 3.00 3.25 2.72
C HIS A 432 3.57 4.57 3.26
N SER A 433 3.23 5.70 2.64
CA SER A 433 3.65 7.01 3.09
C SER A 433 2.52 8.02 2.97
N GLN A 434 2.53 9.03 3.83
CA GLN A 434 1.61 10.15 3.77
C GLN A 434 2.32 11.41 3.29
N PRO A 435 2.28 11.71 1.99
CA PRO A 435 3.04 12.80 1.39
C PRO A 435 2.62 14.21 1.80
N ASP A 436 1.53 14.39 2.53
CA ASP A 436 1.09 15.72 2.98
C ASP A 436 2.01 16.34 4.04
N ASP A 437 2.92 15.54 4.64
CA ASP A 437 3.94 15.99 5.60
C ASP A 437 5.28 16.36 4.95
N VAL A 438 5.26 16.78 3.78
CA VAL A 438 6.26 16.72 2.75
C VAL A 438 7.35 17.75 2.79
N ASP A 439 7.24 18.76 3.58
CA ASP A 439 8.44 19.58 3.88
C ASP A 439 9.54 18.73 4.55
N ARG A 440 9.19 17.49 4.92
CA ARG A 440 10.05 16.50 5.58
C ARG A 440 10.39 15.29 4.70
N SER A 441 9.88 15.20 3.47
CA SER A 441 9.88 13.96 2.71
C SER A 441 11.12 13.73 1.85
N ALA A 442 11.21 12.48 1.38
CA ALA A 442 12.16 11.99 0.42
C ALA A 442 12.25 12.85 -0.85
N SER A 443 13.40 12.82 -1.50
CA SER A 443 13.55 13.37 -2.84
C SER A 443 12.71 12.58 -3.85
N SER A 444 12.37 13.20 -5.00
CA SER A 444 11.64 12.49 -6.07
C SER A 444 12.36 11.23 -6.55
N SER A 445 13.70 11.20 -6.48
CA SER A 445 14.51 10.01 -6.82
C SER A 445 14.27 8.84 -5.87
N VAL A 446 14.05 9.09 -4.59
CA VAL A 446 13.73 8.03 -3.61
C VAL A 446 12.35 7.43 -3.90
N ILE A 447 11.35 8.25 -4.23
CA ILE A 447 9.99 7.81 -4.52
C ILE A 447 9.90 7.05 -5.85
N PHE A 448 10.59 7.53 -6.88
CA PHE A 448 10.54 6.92 -8.22
C PHE A 448 11.71 5.98 -8.50
N GLY A 449 12.59 5.77 -7.53
CA GLY A 449 13.68 4.81 -7.56
C GLY A 449 15.02 5.41 -7.95
N THR A 450 15.10 6.25 -8.98
CA THR A 450 16.33 6.92 -9.42
C THR A 450 16.04 8.35 -9.89
N GLU A 451 17.08 9.19 -9.96
CA GLU A 451 16.98 10.56 -10.52
C GLU A 451 16.48 10.53 -11.98
N ALA A 452 17.04 9.64 -12.81
CA ALA A 452 16.64 9.48 -14.19
C ALA A 452 15.15 9.12 -14.33
N MET A 453 14.66 8.15 -13.53
CA MET A 453 13.25 7.77 -13.51
C MET A 453 12.37 8.95 -13.05
N ALA A 454 12.81 9.72 -12.07
CA ALA A 454 12.08 10.89 -11.58
C ALA A 454 11.91 11.96 -12.68
N GLU A 455 12.97 12.24 -13.41
CA GLU A 455 12.93 13.21 -14.52
C GLU A 455 12.08 12.71 -15.69
N ASP A 456 12.15 11.44 -16.07
CA ASP A 456 11.30 10.83 -17.10
C ASP A 456 9.81 10.93 -16.71
N VAL A 457 9.50 10.63 -15.45
CA VAL A 457 8.15 10.69 -14.90
C VAL A 457 7.59 12.12 -14.95
N LYS A 458 8.39 13.13 -14.57
CA LYS A 458 8.02 14.56 -14.66
C LYS A 458 7.82 15.02 -16.10
N ALA A 459 8.75 14.66 -16.99
CA ALA A 459 8.66 15.01 -18.40
C ALA A 459 7.39 14.42 -19.06
N LEU A 460 7.08 13.16 -18.77
CA LEU A 460 5.85 12.52 -19.24
C LEU A 460 4.58 13.16 -18.65
N LYS A 461 4.58 13.52 -17.37
CA LYS A 461 3.46 14.24 -16.76
C LYS A 461 3.19 15.55 -17.49
N LYS A 462 4.21 16.36 -17.72
CA LYS A 462 4.09 17.64 -18.44
C LYS A 462 3.59 17.46 -19.88
N LYS A 463 4.01 16.37 -20.56
CA LYS A 463 3.59 16.04 -21.93
C LYS A 463 2.14 15.54 -21.98
N THR A 464 1.72 14.70 -21.03
CA THR A 464 0.42 14.00 -21.06
C THR A 464 -0.70 14.75 -20.35
N ASP A 465 -0.37 15.59 -19.37
CA ASP A 465 -1.33 16.39 -18.60
C ASP A 465 -0.84 17.82 -18.37
N PRO A 466 -0.69 18.61 -19.45
CA PRO A 466 -0.13 19.97 -19.40
C PRO A 466 -0.95 20.94 -18.54
N ASN A 467 -2.23 20.66 -18.34
CA ASN A 467 -3.14 21.45 -17.51
C ASN A 467 -3.21 20.94 -16.06
N ASN A 468 -2.41 19.94 -15.71
CA ASN A 468 -2.36 19.32 -14.40
C ASN A 468 -3.76 18.95 -13.85
N ARG A 469 -4.59 18.33 -14.69
CA ARG A 469 -5.94 17.90 -14.32
C ARG A 469 -5.93 16.77 -13.29
N LEU A 470 -4.96 15.83 -13.39
CA LEU A 470 -4.80 14.67 -12.51
C LEU A 470 -3.82 14.97 -11.38
N ARG A 471 -4.12 15.99 -10.56
CA ARG A 471 -3.25 16.47 -9.49
C ARG A 471 -3.57 15.87 -8.11
N PHE A 472 -4.70 15.18 -7.96
CA PHE A 472 -5.10 14.55 -6.70
C PHE A 472 -4.53 13.16 -6.58
N HIS A 473 -3.22 13.10 -6.39
CA HIS A 473 -2.44 11.89 -6.19
C HIS A 473 -1.38 12.14 -5.12
N PRO A 474 -1.01 11.12 -4.30
CA PRO A 474 -0.01 11.28 -3.24
C PRO A 474 1.30 11.92 -3.70
N PHE A 475 1.71 11.63 -4.93
CA PHE A 475 2.98 12.14 -5.50
C PHE A 475 2.84 13.35 -6.41
N ALA A 476 1.67 13.96 -6.50
CA ALA A 476 1.44 15.09 -7.44
C ALA A 476 2.44 16.23 -7.30
N LYS A 477 2.98 16.45 -6.10
CA LYS A 477 3.97 17.48 -5.80
C LYS A 477 5.39 17.16 -6.26
N PHE A 478 5.69 15.88 -6.54
CA PHE A 478 6.96 15.46 -7.11
C PHE A 478 6.92 15.44 -8.65
N LEU A 479 5.77 15.69 -9.21
CA LEU A 479 5.47 15.72 -10.62
C LEU A 479 5.22 17.14 -11.10
#